data_6ca10eef3eb3e7ba2a506a7e2b5e0d66
#
_entry.id   6ca10eef3eb3e7ba2a506a7e2b5e0d66
#
_cell.length_a   1.000
_cell.length_b   1.000
_cell.length_c   1.000
_cell.angle_alpha   90.00
_cell.angle_beta   90.00
_cell.angle_gamma   90.00
#
_symmetry.space_group_name_H-M   'P 1'
#
loop_
_entity.id
_entity.type
_entity.pdbx_description
1 polymer ?
#
loop_
_entity_poly.entity_id
_entity_poly.type
_entity_poly.pdbx_seq_one_letter_code
_entity_poly.pdbx_strand_id
1 'polypeptide(L)'
;MFNLHQQEPETIKTNLVHPHGRDSFWRFYFGAIPGWQHIEGDIFKMMDNLCEIYHGAFWEFSMLSNGGAFIWPDMIETSLPMFNPYNGNNAELSPEAAGIAVCLMTFSIWSFKTESPVLVEYFYQLRDYALQHNECAAIFHLID
;
A
#
# COMPACT_ATOMS: atom_id res chain seq x y z
N MET A 1 -10.14 -24.80 34.21
CA MET A 1 -9.04 -24.52 33.49
C MET A 1 -9.23 -23.65 32.27
N PHE A 2 -8.37 -22.83 32.06
CA PHE A 2 -8.56 -21.87 31.10
C PHE A 2 -7.96 -22.27 29.85
N ASN A 3 -8.75 -22.45 28.96
CA ASN A 3 -8.35 -22.13 27.64
C ASN A 3 -8.09 -20.66 27.58
N LEU A 4 -6.88 -20.34 27.76
CA LEU A 4 -6.43 -19.10 27.23
C LEU A 4 -6.58 -19.20 25.75
N HIS A 5 -7.74 -18.81 25.30
CA HIS A 5 -8.00 -18.64 23.92
C HIS A 5 -7.09 -17.57 23.41
N GLN A 6 -5.94 -18.01 23.03
CA GLN A 6 -5.20 -17.28 22.03
C GLN A 6 -6.03 -17.42 20.77
N GLN A 7 -6.96 -16.53 20.61
CA GLN A 7 -7.54 -16.32 19.30
C GLN A 7 -6.39 -15.87 18.42
N GLU A 8 -6.05 -16.70 17.46
CA GLU A 8 -5.18 -16.25 16.40
C GLU A 8 -5.76 -14.95 15.82
N PRO A 9 -4.93 -13.90 15.59
CA PRO A 9 -5.42 -12.69 14.97
C PRO A 9 -6.10 -13.06 13.65
N GLU A 10 -7.28 -12.50 13.44
CA GLU A 10 -7.98 -12.69 12.18
C GLU A 10 -7.11 -12.28 11.02
N THR A 11 -7.05 -13.12 10.00
CA THR A 11 -6.37 -12.79 8.76
C THR A 11 -7.01 -11.57 8.12
N ILE A 12 -6.21 -10.57 7.83
CA ILE A 12 -6.68 -9.38 7.12
C ILE A 12 -6.96 -9.76 5.68
N LYS A 13 -8.15 -9.43 5.21
CA LYS A 13 -8.62 -9.75 3.86
C LYS A 13 -8.69 -8.48 3.02
N THR A 14 -8.52 -8.65 1.71
CA THR A 14 -8.70 -7.57 0.75
C THR A 14 -10.00 -7.73 0.00
N ASN A 15 -10.63 -6.61 -0.35
CA ASN A 15 -11.74 -6.53 -1.29
C ASN A 15 -11.46 -5.44 -2.30
N LEU A 16 -11.60 -5.77 -3.59
CA LEU A 16 -11.46 -4.76 -4.64
C LEU A 16 -12.63 -3.79 -4.59
N VAL A 17 -12.32 -2.52 -4.78
CA VAL A 17 -13.34 -1.48 -4.93
C VAL A 17 -13.98 -1.61 -6.30
N HIS A 18 -15.31 -1.69 -6.34
CA HIS A 18 -16.05 -1.73 -7.59
C HIS A 18 -15.75 -0.47 -8.41
N PRO A 19 -15.66 -0.56 -9.77
CA PRO A 19 -15.36 0.61 -10.60
C PRO A 19 -16.24 1.83 -10.32
N HIS A 20 -17.52 1.62 -9.99
CA HIS A 20 -18.43 2.71 -9.64
C HIS A 20 -18.12 3.37 -8.28
N GLY A 21 -17.35 2.72 -7.44
CA GLY A 21 -16.96 3.26 -6.11
C GLY A 21 -15.65 4.03 -6.13
N ARG A 22 -14.92 4.06 -7.24
CA ARG A 22 -13.57 4.64 -7.29
C ARG A 22 -13.57 6.15 -7.07
N ASP A 23 -14.60 6.85 -7.56
CA ASP A 23 -14.70 8.30 -7.41
C ASP A 23 -14.80 8.72 -5.94
N SER A 24 -15.46 7.91 -5.11
CA SER A 24 -15.64 8.20 -3.69
C SER A 24 -14.52 7.63 -2.81
N PHE A 25 -13.69 6.72 -3.34
CA PHE A 25 -12.61 6.06 -2.58
C PHE A 25 -11.67 7.08 -1.91
N TRP A 26 -11.13 7.99 -2.71
CA TRP A 26 -10.16 8.97 -2.20
C TRP A 26 -10.78 9.88 -1.15
N ARG A 27 -11.98 10.38 -1.40
CA ARG A 27 -12.67 11.25 -0.44
C ARG A 27 -13.02 10.50 0.82
N PHE A 28 -13.47 9.26 0.72
CA PHE A 28 -13.86 8.47 1.87
C PHE A 28 -12.66 8.16 2.78
N TYR A 29 -11.56 7.66 2.20
CA TYR A 29 -10.41 7.27 2.99
C TYR A 29 -9.51 8.45 3.35
N PHE A 30 -9.32 9.39 2.46
CA PHE A 30 -8.29 10.42 2.61
C PHE A 30 -8.81 11.84 2.72
N GLY A 31 -10.12 12.04 2.62
CA GLY A 31 -10.73 13.38 2.53
C GLY A 31 -10.50 14.29 3.75
N ALA A 32 -10.14 13.71 4.90
CA ALA A 32 -9.81 14.49 6.10
C ALA A 32 -8.34 14.93 6.14
N ILE A 33 -7.53 14.48 5.18
CA ILE A 33 -6.08 14.76 5.15
C ILE A 33 -5.84 16.01 4.30
N PRO A 34 -5.12 17.02 4.82
CA PRO A 34 -4.81 18.22 4.02
C PRO A 34 -4.06 17.86 2.74
N GLY A 35 -4.55 18.36 1.60
CA GLY A 35 -3.93 18.13 0.30
C GLY A 35 -4.15 16.73 -0.28
N TRP A 36 -5.11 15.99 0.21
CA TRP A 36 -5.37 14.60 -0.19
C TRP A 36 -5.52 14.39 -1.70
N GLN A 37 -5.94 15.42 -2.44
CA GLN A 37 -6.10 15.34 -3.89
C GLN A 37 -4.79 15.02 -4.63
N HIS A 38 -3.65 15.23 -3.97
CA HIS A 38 -2.32 15.01 -4.57
C HIS A 38 -1.71 13.65 -4.19
N ILE A 39 -2.32 12.89 -3.27
CA ILE A 39 -1.70 11.66 -2.77
C ILE A 39 -1.62 10.58 -3.85
N GLU A 40 -2.65 10.46 -4.69
CA GLU A 40 -2.65 9.49 -5.80
C GLU A 40 -1.47 9.75 -6.75
N GLY A 41 -1.30 11.00 -7.14
CA GLY A 41 -0.19 11.38 -8.02
C GLY A 41 1.18 11.08 -7.42
N ASP A 42 1.32 11.25 -6.11
CA ASP A 42 2.56 10.95 -5.41
C ASP A 42 2.81 9.43 -5.32
N ILE A 43 1.76 8.63 -5.19
CA ILE A 43 1.88 7.16 -5.26
C ILE A 43 2.38 6.75 -6.65
N PHE A 44 1.80 7.32 -7.71
CA PHE A 44 2.25 7.03 -9.08
C PHE A 44 3.70 7.42 -9.31
N LYS A 45 4.13 8.57 -8.79
CA LYS A 45 5.53 9.01 -8.87
C LYS A 45 6.46 8.08 -8.12
N MET A 46 6.06 7.61 -6.95
CA MET A 46 6.85 6.66 -6.20
C MET A 46 7.03 5.36 -6.99
N MET A 47 5.96 4.85 -7.61
CA MET A 47 6.06 3.67 -8.47
C MET A 47 7.02 3.90 -9.64
N ASP A 48 6.92 5.05 -10.28
CA ASP A 48 7.81 5.42 -11.39
C ASP A 48 9.28 5.49 -10.94
N ASN A 49 9.53 5.97 -9.73
CA ASN A 49 10.88 6.06 -9.17
C ASN A 49 11.47 4.67 -8.83
N LEU A 50 10.65 3.71 -8.45
CA LEU A 50 11.13 2.42 -7.98
C LEU A 50 11.10 1.31 -9.04
N CYS A 51 10.35 1.48 -10.13
CA CYS A 51 10.16 0.44 -11.13
C CYS A 51 10.45 0.96 -12.53
N GLU A 52 11.58 0.53 -13.09
CA GLU A 52 12.05 1.00 -14.40
C GLU A 52 11.10 0.60 -15.53
N ILE A 53 10.44 -0.55 -15.42
CA ILE A 53 9.54 -1.05 -16.47
C ILE A 53 8.11 -0.49 -16.34
N TYR A 54 7.82 0.30 -15.30
CA TYR A 54 6.52 0.94 -15.14
C TYR A 54 6.44 2.20 -16.01
N HIS A 55 5.46 2.23 -16.91
CA HIS A 55 5.20 3.36 -17.81
C HIS A 55 3.74 3.78 -17.76
N GLY A 56 3.10 3.62 -16.60
CA GLY A 56 1.67 3.82 -16.44
C GLY A 56 0.93 2.50 -16.48
N ALA A 57 -0.18 2.43 -15.79
CA ALA A 57 -1.05 1.26 -15.73
C ALA A 57 -2.43 1.68 -15.26
N PHE A 58 -3.41 0.78 -15.41
CA PHE A 58 -4.61 0.85 -14.60
C PHE A 58 -4.24 0.45 -13.18
N TRP A 59 -4.80 1.15 -12.20
CA TRP A 59 -4.59 0.82 -10.81
C TRP A 59 -5.85 0.21 -10.22
N GLU A 60 -5.70 -0.86 -9.49
CA GLU A 60 -6.74 -1.47 -8.70
C GLU A 60 -6.76 -0.85 -7.30
N PHE A 61 -7.95 -0.67 -6.76
CA PHE A 61 -8.15 -0.09 -5.43
C PHE A 61 -8.64 -1.21 -4.52
N SER A 62 -7.97 -1.39 -3.39
CA SER A 62 -8.28 -2.46 -2.45
C SER A 62 -8.60 -1.90 -1.07
N MET A 63 -9.68 -2.42 -0.48
CA MET A 63 -10.03 -2.16 0.91
C MET A 63 -9.53 -3.32 1.76
N LEU A 64 -9.03 -3.01 2.94
CA LEU A 64 -8.58 -4.00 3.92
C LEU A 64 -9.64 -4.21 4.99
N SER A 65 -9.78 -5.44 5.46
CA SER A 65 -10.76 -5.76 6.50
C SER A 65 -10.47 -5.12 7.85
N ASN A 66 -9.25 -4.61 8.04
CA ASN A 66 -8.87 -3.87 9.25
C ASN A 66 -9.16 -2.36 9.16
N GLY A 67 -9.80 -1.90 8.10
CA GLY A 67 -10.12 -0.48 7.88
C GLY A 67 -9.13 0.28 7.01
N GLY A 68 -8.02 -0.34 6.65
CA GLY A 68 -7.04 0.27 5.74
C GLY A 68 -7.43 0.14 4.28
N ALA A 69 -6.61 0.71 3.43
CA ALA A 69 -6.78 0.68 1.99
C ALA A 69 -5.45 0.92 1.29
N PHE A 70 -5.33 0.45 0.06
CA PHE A 70 -4.17 0.71 -0.77
C PHE A 70 -4.55 0.56 -2.25
N ILE A 71 -3.66 1.00 -3.12
CA ILE A 71 -3.82 0.83 -4.56
C ILE A 71 -2.59 0.11 -5.12
N TRP A 72 -2.78 -0.56 -6.25
CA TRP A 72 -1.70 -1.31 -6.88
C TRP A 72 -1.87 -1.32 -8.40
N PRO A 73 -0.75 -1.35 -9.17
CA PRO A 73 -0.82 -1.31 -10.63
C PRO A 73 -1.23 -2.67 -11.20
N ASP A 74 -2.24 -2.67 -12.07
CA ASP A 74 -2.64 -3.87 -12.80
C ASP A 74 -1.73 -4.00 -14.03
N MET A 75 -0.75 -4.86 -13.95
CA MET A 75 0.27 -5.05 -14.98
C MET A 75 0.28 -6.51 -15.45
N ILE A 76 0.68 -6.69 -16.70
CA ILE A 76 0.76 -8.03 -17.31
C ILE A 76 1.87 -8.85 -16.66
N GLU A 77 2.99 -8.20 -16.31
CA GLU A 77 4.10 -8.85 -15.65
C GLU A 77 3.68 -9.34 -14.28
N THR A 78 4.00 -10.59 -13.97
CA THR A 78 3.70 -11.19 -12.67
C THR A 78 4.77 -10.88 -11.63
N SER A 79 5.95 -10.46 -12.06
CA SER A 79 7.06 -10.08 -11.23
C SER A 79 7.69 -8.81 -11.78
N LEU A 80 7.80 -7.80 -10.91
CA LEU A 80 8.34 -6.49 -11.26
C LEU A 80 9.71 -6.32 -10.61
N PRO A 81 10.76 -5.96 -11.38
CA PRO A 81 12.04 -5.60 -10.79
C PRO A 81 11.92 -4.21 -10.14
N MET A 82 12.09 -4.16 -8.83
CA MET A 82 11.99 -2.93 -8.05
C MET A 82 13.36 -2.56 -7.50
N PHE A 83 13.68 -1.27 -7.55
CA PHE A 83 14.89 -0.72 -6.94
C PHE A 83 14.54 0.55 -6.18
N ASN A 84 14.96 0.60 -4.91
CA ASN A 84 14.73 1.76 -4.07
C ASN A 84 16.01 2.61 -4.01
N PRO A 85 16.05 3.76 -4.71
CA PRO A 85 17.25 4.60 -4.73
C PRO A 85 17.55 5.26 -3.38
N TYR A 86 16.60 5.28 -2.46
CA TYR A 86 16.78 5.92 -1.16
C TYR A 86 17.58 5.04 -0.19
N ASN A 87 17.57 3.71 -0.37
CA ASN A 87 18.33 2.79 0.49
C ASN A 87 19.23 1.83 -0.29
N GLY A 88 19.17 1.84 -1.63
CA GLY A 88 19.99 0.98 -2.47
C GLY A 88 19.54 -0.47 -2.56
N ASN A 89 18.38 -0.83 -2.02
CA ASN A 89 17.87 -2.18 -2.02
C ASN A 89 17.02 -2.48 -3.25
N ASN A 90 17.03 -3.73 -3.69
CA ASN A 90 16.18 -4.18 -4.77
C ASN A 90 15.37 -5.41 -4.35
N ALA A 91 14.30 -5.67 -5.07
CA ALA A 91 13.45 -6.84 -4.87
C ALA A 91 12.64 -7.12 -6.13
N GLU A 92 12.25 -8.38 -6.29
CA GLU A 92 11.25 -8.76 -7.28
C GLU A 92 9.91 -8.86 -6.57
N LEU A 93 8.92 -8.08 -7.00
CA LEU A 93 7.60 -8.03 -6.37
C LEU A 93 6.50 -8.26 -7.39
N SER A 94 5.43 -8.92 -6.98
CA SER A 94 4.19 -8.92 -7.75
C SER A 94 3.62 -7.51 -7.85
N PRO A 95 2.73 -7.22 -8.81
CA PRO A 95 2.06 -5.92 -8.87
C PRO A 95 1.36 -5.52 -7.57
N GLU A 96 0.67 -6.44 -6.90
CA GLU A 96 0.03 -6.15 -5.62
C GLU A 96 1.07 -5.78 -4.55
N ALA A 97 2.13 -6.56 -4.43
CA ALA A 97 3.18 -6.30 -3.44
C ALA A 97 3.91 -4.99 -3.75
N ALA A 98 4.13 -4.66 -5.02
CA ALA A 98 4.69 -3.37 -5.42
C ALA A 98 3.79 -2.21 -4.99
N GLY A 99 2.47 -2.36 -5.16
CA GLY A 99 1.50 -1.37 -4.69
C GLY A 99 1.56 -1.18 -3.18
N ILE A 100 1.66 -2.27 -2.42
CA ILE A 100 1.82 -2.20 -0.96
C ILE A 100 3.08 -1.40 -0.61
N ALA A 101 4.20 -1.73 -1.23
CA ALA A 101 5.49 -1.08 -0.95
C ALA A 101 5.44 0.43 -1.22
N VAL A 102 4.96 0.83 -2.40
CA VAL A 102 4.92 2.26 -2.75
C VAL A 102 3.90 3.03 -1.93
N CYS A 103 2.77 2.41 -1.58
CA CYS A 103 1.79 3.04 -0.68
C CYS A 103 2.36 3.23 0.72
N LEU A 104 3.05 2.23 1.27
CA LEU A 104 3.69 2.36 2.58
C LEU A 104 4.70 3.51 2.60
N MET A 105 5.55 3.61 1.57
CA MET A 105 6.50 4.70 1.47
C MET A 105 5.82 6.06 1.36
N THR A 106 4.80 6.16 0.51
CA THR A 106 4.07 7.42 0.31
C THR A 106 3.31 7.82 1.56
N PHE A 107 2.61 6.89 2.21
CA PHE A 107 1.89 7.16 3.46
C PHE A 107 2.84 7.65 4.56
N SER A 108 4.01 7.05 4.66
CA SER A 108 5.04 7.47 5.63
C SER A 108 5.46 8.92 5.39
N ILE A 109 5.82 9.27 4.14
CA ILE A 109 6.22 10.63 3.79
C ILE A 109 5.11 11.63 4.08
N TRP A 110 3.89 11.31 3.68
CA TRP A 110 2.74 12.18 3.89
C TRP A 110 2.36 12.34 5.36
N SER A 111 2.55 11.28 6.18
CA SER A 111 2.29 11.38 7.61
C SER A 111 3.22 12.40 8.28
N PHE A 112 4.47 12.48 7.83
CA PHE A 112 5.40 13.51 8.28
C PHE A 112 4.98 14.91 7.87
N LYS A 113 4.57 15.06 6.60
CA LYS A 113 4.21 16.38 6.06
C LYS A 113 2.94 16.95 6.65
N THR A 114 1.94 16.09 6.88
CA THR A 114 0.60 16.53 7.27
C THR A 114 0.34 16.40 8.77
N GLU A 115 1.17 15.62 9.47
CA GLU A 115 0.97 15.26 10.88
C GLU A 115 -0.42 14.66 11.14
N SER A 116 -1.03 14.06 10.09
CA SER A 116 -2.37 13.50 10.18
C SER A 116 -2.36 12.17 10.92
N PRO A 117 -3.11 12.03 12.04
CA PRO A 117 -3.22 10.74 12.72
C PRO A 117 -3.95 9.69 11.89
N VAL A 118 -4.85 10.11 11.00
CA VAL A 118 -5.57 9.20 10.10
C VAL A 118 -4.59 8.50 9.17
N LEU A 119 -3.63 9.24 8.64
CA LEU A 119 -2.64 8.68 7.69
C LEU A 119 -1.65 7.75 8.41
N VAL A 120 -1.29 8.06 9.64
CA VAL A 120 -0.48 7.15 10.48
C VAL A 120 -1.24 5.84 10.69
N GLU A 121 -2.53 5.89 10.95
CA GLU A 121 -3.36 4.71 11.12
C GLU A 121 -3.40 3.87 9.82
N TYR A 122 -3.59 4.50 8.68
CA TYR A 122 -3.58 3.80 7.39
C TYR A 122 -2.22 3.14 7.10
N PHE A 123 -1.14 3.80 7.46
CA PHE A 123 0.19 3.22 7.35
C PHE A 123 0.30 1.90 8.13
N TYR A 124 -0.11 1.90 9.40
CA TYR A 124 0.00 0.70 10.22
C TYR A 124 -0.99 -0.39 9.81
N GLN A 125 -2.19 -0.03 9.38
CA GLN A 125 -3.15 -1.00 8.86
C GLN A 125 -2.62 -1.71 7.60
N LEU A 126 -2.00 -0.97 6.69
CA LEU A 126 -1.37 -1.54 5.51
C LEU A 126 -0.14 -2.36 5.88
N ARG A 127 0.67 -1.88 6.83
CA ARG A 127 1.83 -2.60 7.32
C ARG A 127 1.44 -3.95 7.92
N ASP A 128 0.37 -3.99 8.68
CA ASP A 128 -0.14 -5.24 9.25
C ASP A 128 -0.54 -6.24 8.16
N TYR A 129 -1.15 -5.76 7.09
CA TYR A 129 -1.45 -6.61 5.94
C TYR A 129 -0.16 -7.10 5.25
N ALA A 130 0.81 -6.22 5.08
CA ALA A 130 2.10 -6.58 4.48
C ALA A 130 2.83 -7.64 5.29
N LEU A 131 2.73 -7.61 6.63
CA LEU A 131 3.37 -8.59 7.51
C LEU A 131 2.84 -10.00 7.31
N GLN A 132 1.58 -10.16 6.93
CA GLN A 132 0.98 -11.48 6.65
C GLN A 132 1.06 -11.88 5.17
N HIS A 133 1.51 -10.98 4.29
CA HIS A 133 1.61 -11.24 2.87
C HIS A 133 2.69 -12.27 2.58
N ASN A 134 2.48 -13.12 1.56
CA ASN A 134 3.48 -14.13 1.19
C ASN A 134 4.78 -13.52 0.65
N GLU A 135 4.77 -12.26 0.22
CA GLU A 135 5.96 -11.52 -0.21
C GLU A 135 6.48 -10.57 0.86
N CYS A 136 6.11 -10.79 2.11
CA CYS A 136 6.48 -9.94 3.26
C CYS A 136 7.99 -9.63 3.31
N ALA A 137 8.83 -10.63 3.20
CA ALA A 137 10.28 -10.45 3.28
C ALA A 137 10.80 -9.52 2.17
N ALA A 138 10.33 -9.70 0.94
CA ALA A 138 10.74 -8.87 -0.19
C ALA A 138 10.22 -7.45 -0.09
N ILE A 139 8.97 -7.27 0.34
CA ILE A 139 8.39 -5.93 0.57
C ILE A 139 9.23 -5.14 1.55
N PHE A 140 9.49 -5.70 2.73
CA PHE A 140 10.24 -4.99 3.77
C PHE A 140 11.71 -4.84 3.45
N HIS A 141 12.31 -5.77 2.72
CA HIS A 141 13.67 -5.60 2.22
C HIS A 141 13.76 -4.37 1.30
N LEU A 142 12.78 -4.18 0.43
CA LEU A 142 12.77 -3.06 -0.49
C LEU A 142 12.66 -1.71 0.22
N ILE A 143 11.77 -1.61 1.22
CA ILE A 143 11.43 -0.32 1.81
C ILE A 143 12.22 0.03 3.07
N ASP A 144 12.80 -0.93 3.72
CA ASP A 144 13.62 -0.73 4.93
C ASP A 144 15.10 -0.63 4.54
#